data_ed57f3ebabfba85203180f95c965a7af
#
_entry.id   ed57f3ebabfba85203180f95c965a7af
#
_cell.length_a   1.000
_cell.length_b   1.000
_cell.length_c   1.000
_cell.angle_alpha   90.00
_cell.angle_beta   90.00
_cell.angle_gamma   90.00
#
_symmetry.space_group_name_H-M   'P 1'
#
loop_
_entity.id
_entity.type
_entity.pdbx_description
1 polymer ?
#
loop_
_entity_poly.entity_id
_entity_poly.type
_entity_poly.pdbx_seq_one_letter_code
_entity_poly.pdbx_strand_id
1 'polypeptide(L)'
;FCESLSDETDVLQAFFEYATEFDTIISFNGDGFDLPYIRECAKQYYIFNPLTDYKSLDIYKEIRYLKKPLGLERMNQKSLEEFLGLYREDKYDGGTLIKFYYDYTNSRDEKILHLLLLHNEEDLLGMLKVVEMLSFADFFNSDFILSDIKKNTDYLTLCYTCSEYLDYNLSIENDVFLDASGNKLTLTIPILKSELKFFFENYKDYYYLTIEDYAVHKSIGEFVDKSVKKKATRQTAYIKQVAEYIPCFDTESVSEIFKKEYKSKEKYINLAKLNFSDNVFFKEYAIEMLKQFKLLKQ
;
A
#
# COMPACT_ATOMS: atom_id res chain seq x y z
N PHE A 1 -17.93 16.13 29.11
CA PHE A 1 -19.12 15.36 28.78
C PHE A 1 -20.35 16.26 28.87
N CYS A 2 -21.18 16.27 27.81
CA CYS A 2 -22.44 17.02 27.83
C CYS A 2 -23.53 16.16 28.46
N GLU A 3 -24.11 16.59 29.57
CA GLU A 3 -25.29 15.94 30.17
C GLU A 3 -26.59 16.38 29.52
N SER A 4 -26.56 17.52 28.85
CA SER A 4 -27.69 18.10 28.11
C SER A 4 -27.18 18.93 26.94
N LEU A 5 -28.05 19.25 25.98
CA LEU A 5 -27.71 20.14 24.86
C LEU A 5 -27.31 21.56 25.31
N SER A 6 -27.73 22.02 26.50
CA SER A 6 -27.32 23.29 27.05
C SER A 6 -25.86 23.34 27.46
N ASP A 7 -25.22 22.20 27.71
CA ASP A 7 -23.85 22.12 28.16
C ASP A 7 -22.86 22.08 27.01
N GLU A 8 -23.34 21.94 25.76
CA GLU A 8 -22.48 21.84 24.56
C GLU A 8 -21.58 23.08 24.41
N THR A 9 -22.10 24.25 24.69
CA THR A 9 -21.35 25.51 24.64
C THR A 9 -20.19 25.53 25.63
N ASP A 10 -20.45 25.11 26.87
CA ASP A 10 -19.44 25.13 27.94
C ASP A 10 -18.34 24.10 27.68
N VAL A 11 -18.73 22.91 27.21
CA VAL A 11 -17.78 21.84 26.82
C VAL A 11 -16.91 22.27 25.64
N LEU A 12 -17.52 22.95 24.64
CA LEU A 12 -16.78 23.43 23.48
C LEU A 12 -15.79 24.54 23.86
N GLN A 13 -16.17 25.46 24.74
CA GLN A 13 -15.28 26.49 25.24
C GLN A 13 -14.12 25.91 26.03
N ALA A 14 -14.39 25.02 26.97
CA ALA A 14 -13.37 24.33 27.76
C ALA A 14 -12.39 23.55 26.86
N PHE A 15 -12.91 22.89 25.82
CA PHE A 15 -12.07 22.21 24.83
C PHE A 15 -11.16 23.19 24.08
N PHE A 16 -11.70 24.31 23.62
CA PHE A 16 -10.89 25.31 22.91
C PHE A 16 -9.84 25.96 23.80
N GLU A 17 -10.17 26.26 25.07
CA GLU A 17 -9.19 26.76 26.05
C GLU A 17 -8.03 25.77 26.23
N TYR A 18 -8.36 24.49 26.45
CA TYR A 18 -7.36 23.43 26.59
C TYR A 18 -6.53 23.25 25.30
N ALA A 19 -7.16 23.31 24.14
CA ALA A 19 -6.49 23.14 22.85
C ALA A 19 -5.44 24.22 22.58
N THR A 20 -5.57 25.44 23.16
CA THR A 20 -4.59 26.53 22.95
C THR A 20 -3.16 26.21 23.43
N GLU A 21 -2.99 25.17 24.24
CA GLU A 21 -1.67 24.70 24.70
C GLU A 21 -0.92 23.88 23.64
N PHE A 22 -1.56 23.54 22.52
CA PHE A 22 -1.03 22.67 21.47
C PHE A 22 -1.03 23.39 20.12
N ASP A 23 -0.29 22.82 19.16
CA ASP A 23 -0.22 23.31 17.77
C ASP A 23 -0.68 22.28 16.73
N THR A 24 -0.92 21.06 17.17
CA THR A 24 -1.24 19.92 16.28
C THR A 24 -2.38 19.10 16.89
N ILE A 25 -3.35 18.74 16.05
CA ILE A 25 -4.43 17.82 16.40
C ILE A 25 -4.16 16.49 15.72
N ILE A 26 -4.09 15.43 16.52
CA ILE A 26 -4.06 14.05 16.03
C ILE A 26 -5.47 13.48 16.16
N SER A 27 -5.98 12.94 15.06
CA SER A 27 -7.34 12.39 15.01
C SER A 27 -7.40 11.12 14.17
N PHE A 28 -8.51 10.39 14.32
CA PHE A 28 -8.84 9.27 13.47
C PHE A 28 -10.11 9.57 12.66
N ASN A 29 -9.96 9.91 11.38
CA ASN A 29 -11.03 10.38 10.50
C ASN A 29 -11.66 11.73 10.93
N GLY A 30 -10.95 12.47 11.80
CA GLY A 30 -11.45 13.73 12.36
C GLY A 30 -11.60 14.85 11.35
N ASP A 31 -10.73 14.90 10.33
CA ASP A 31 -10.83 15.86 9.24
C ASP A 31 -12.14 15.70 8.43
N GLY A 32 -12.67 14.49 8.37
CA GLY A 32 -13.89 14.19 7.65
C GLY A 32 -15.16 14.32 8.50
N PHE A 33 -15.04 14.30 9.82
CA PHE A 33 -16.18 14.23 10.71
C PHE A 33 -16.09 15.20 11.89
N ASP A 34 -15.17 15.02 12.82
CA ASP A 34 -15.14 15.76 14.08
C ASP A 34 -14.80 17.25 13.90
N LEU A 35 -13.77 17.58 13.14
CA LEU A 35 -13.33 18.96 12.95
C LEU A 35 -14.38 19.80 12.17
N PRO A 36 -15.03 19.29 11.10
CA PRO A 36 -16.18 19.98 10.51
C PRO A 36 -17.33 20.21 11.49
N TYR A 37 -17.67 19.20 12.29
CA TYR A 37 -18.75 19.32 13.28
C TYR A 37 -18.43 20.40 14.32
N ILE A 38 -17.24 20.35 14.94
CA ILE A 38 -16.78 21.36 15.90
C ILE A 38 -16.80 22.77 15.30
N ARG A 39 -16.41 22.90 14.02
CA ARG A 39 -16.45 24.18 13.31
C ARG A 39 -17.86 24.73 13.16
N GLU A 40 -18.80 23.87 12.81
CA GLU A 40 -20.20 24.31 12.64
C GLU A 40 -20.84 24.65 14.00
N CYS A 41 -20.57 23.88 15.06
CA CYS A 41 -21.01 24.22 16.43
C CYS A 41 -20.42 25.56 16.89
N ALA A 42 -19.12 25.81 16.68
CA ALA A 42 -18.50 27.07 17.02
C ALA A 42 -19.16 28.26 16.31
N LYS A 43 -19.52 28.13 15.05
CA LYS A 43 -20.26 29.14 14.28
C LYS A 43 -21.67 29.36 14.82
N GLN A 44 -22.38 28.27 15.12
CA GLN A 44 -23.75 28.31 15.61
C GLN A 44 -23.85 29.05 16.96
N TYR A 45 -22.87 28.83 17.83
CA TYR A 45 -22.82 29.45 19.17
C TYR A 45 -22.00 30.73 19.23
N TYR A 46 -21.50 31.23 18.10
CA TYR A 46 -20.66 32.45 18.02
C TYR A 46 -19.40 32.37 18.87
N ILE A 47 -18.81 31.17 19.00
CA ILE A 47 -17.56 30.91 19.73
C ILE A 47 -16.39 30.99 18.78
N PHE A 48 -15.30 31.67 19.21
CA PHE A 48 -14.06 31.68 18.44
C PHE A 48 -13.44 30.26 18.41
N ASN A 49 -13.15 29.76 17.21
CA ASN A 49 -12.54 28.46 17.00
C ASN A 49 -11.03 28.63 16.74
N PRO A 50 -10.15 28.30 17.69
CA PRO A 50 -8.70 28.42 17.53
C PRO A 50 -8.12 27.34 16.62
N LEU A 51 -8.84 26.25 16.35
CA LEU A 51 -8.33 25.07 15.62
C LEU A 51 -8.15 25.33 14.12
N THR A 52 -8.59 26.48 13.60
CA THR A 52 -8.43 26.82 12.16
C THR A 52 -6.98 26.89 11.71
N ASP A 53 -6.07 27.24 12.61
CA ASP A 53 -4.63 27.43 12.35
C ASP A 53 -3.78 26.23 12.77
N TYR A 54 -4.41 25.17 13.31
CA TYR A 54 -3.70 23.98 13.78
C TYR A 54 -3.33 23.06 12.64
N LYS A 55 -2.20 22.38 12.82
CA LYS A 55 -1.84 21.23 11.99
C LYS A 55 -2.78 20.07 12.32
N SER A 56 -3.38 19.47 11.32
CA SER A 56 -4.17 18.25 11.47
C SER A 56 -3.40 17.05 10.98
N LEU A 57 -3.25 16.04 11.85
CA LEU A 57 -2.74 14.72 11.49
C LEU A 57 -3.88 13.71 11.64
N ASP A 58 -4.56 13.46 10.54
CA ASP A 58 -5.62 12.45 10.48
C ASP A 58 -5.01 11.09 10.12
N ILE A 59 -4.86 10.23 11.13
CA ILE A 59 -4.22 8.91 10.98
C ILE A 59 -4.93 8.09 9.91
N TYR A 60 -6.26 8.09 9.87
CA TYR A 60 -7.02 7.34 8.88
C TYR A 60 -6.64 7.74 7.45
N LYS A 61 -6.47 9.03 7.16
CA LYS A 61 -6.04 9.51 5.84
C LYS A 61 -4.65 9.03 5.48
N GLU A 62 -3.74 9.01 6.45
CA GLU A 62 -2.37 8.60 6.24
C GLU A 62 -2.23 7.11 5.91
N ILE A 63 -3.07 6.25 6.51
CA ILE A 63 -2.90 4.80 6.47
C ILE A 63 -3.96 4.05 5.65
N ARG A 64 -5.05 4.69 5.22
CA ARG A 64 -6.20 4.00 4.58
C ARG A 64 -5.82 3.16 3.36
N TYR A 65 -4.76 3.53 2.64
CA TYR A 65 -4.27 2.78 1.48
C TYR A 65 -3.65 1.42 1.87
N LEU A 66 -3.20 1.28 3.14
CA LEU A 66 -2.63 0.05 3.69
C LEU A 66 -3.68 -1.02 3.98
N LYS A 67 -4.98 -0.71 3.92
CA LYS A 67 -6.06 -1.67 4.20
C LYS A 67 -5.88 -3.01 3.49
N LYS A 68 -5.73 -2.96 2.18
CA LYS A 68 -5.63 -4.16 1.35
C LYS A 68 -4.31 -4.90 1.52
N PRO A 69 -3.15 -4.21 1.48
CA PRO A 69 -1.86 -4.84 1.70
C PRO A 69 -1.75 -5.58 3.05
N LEU A 70 -2.28 -4.98 4.12
CA LEU A 70 -2.25 -5.57 5.45
C LEU A 70 -3.36 -6.61 5.70
N GLY A 71 -4.20 -6.89 4.70
CA GLY A 71 -5.29 -7.87 4.82
C GLY A 71 -6.40 -7.45 5.80
N LEU A 72 -6.54 -6.15 6.07
CA LEU A 72 -7.52 -5.64 7.03
C LEU A 72 -8.93 -5.67 6.43
N GLU A 73 -9.88 -6.27 7.12
CA GLU A 73 -11.29 -6.28 6.70
C GLU A 73 -11.91 -4.89 6.84
N ARG A 74 -11.60 -4.19 7.92
CA ARG A 74 -12.11 -2.86 8.27
C ARG A 74 -10.96 -1.92 8.60
N MET A 75 -11.22 -0.61 8.47
CA MET A 75 -10.26 0.46 8.82
C MET A 75 -10.85 1.38 9.89
N ASN A 76 -11.68 0.86 10.79
CA ASN A 76 -12.08 1.61 11.98
C ASN A 76 -11.01 1.45 13.07
N GLN A 77 -11.03 2.34 14.04
CA GLN A 77 -10.02 2.41 15.10
C GLN A 77 -9.90 1.07 15.84
N LYS A 78 -11.00 0.47 16.25
CA LYS A 78 -11.06 -0.80 16.97
C LYS A 78 -10.40 -1.96 16.20
N SER A 79 -10.64 -2.06 14.89
CA SER A 79 -9.99 -3.10 14.07
C SER A 79 -8.48 -2.90 13.92
N LEU A 80 -8.01 -1.65 13.94
CA LEU A 80 -6.58 -1.35 13.93
C LEU A 80 -5.93 -1.64 15.28
N GLU A 81 -6.61 -1.34 16.36
CA GLU A 81 -6.18 -1.71 17.72
C GLU A 81 -6.01 -3.23 17.86
N GLU A 82 -7.02 -3.99 17.41
CA GLU A 82 -6.97 -5.46 17.38
C GLU A 82 -5.79 -5.98 16.53
N PHE A 83 -5.57 -5.39 15.37
CA PHE A 83 -4.42 -5.71 14.50
C PHE A 83 -3.08 -5.45 15.22
N LEU A 84 -3.00 -4.37 16.01
CA LEU A 84 -1.83 -4.00 16.79
C LEU A 84 -1.75 -4.73 18.16
N GLY A 85 -2.68 -5.66 18.43
CA GLY A 85 -2.69 -6.48 19.64
C GLY A 85 -3.33 -5.82 20.86
N LEU A 86 -4.05 -4.70 20.69
CA LEU A 86 -4.83 -4.06 21.76
C LEU A 86 -6.29 -4.49 21.66
N TYR A 87 -6.84 -5.04 22.75
CA TYR A 87 -8.22 -5.49 22.83
C TYR A 87 -8.97 -4.67 23.88
N ARG A 88 -10.15 -4.17 23.52
CA ARG A 88 -11.00 -3.35 24.39
C ARG A 88 -11.89 -4.19 25.29
N GLU A 89 -12.29 -3.64 26.43
CA GLU A 89 -13.37 -4.15 27.26
C GLU A 89 -14.74 -3.76 26.70
N ASP A 90 -14.84 -2.56 26.09
CA ASP A 90 -16.04 -2.10 25.40
C ASP A 90 -16.36 -2.95 24.17
N LYS A 91 -17.58 -3.52 24.16
CA LYS A 91 -18.10 -4.39 23.10
C LYS A 91 -19.12 -3.71 22.19
N TYR A 92 -19.47 -2.46 22.47
CA TYR A 92 -20.52 -1.76 21.78
C TYR A 92 -20.00 -1.03 20.54
N ASP A 93 -20.89 -0.83 19.59
CA ASP A 93 -20.63 0.01 18.42
C ASP A 93 -21.16 1.44 18.64
N GLY A 94 -20.69 2.41 17.86
CA GLY A 94 -21.10 3.81 17.98
C GLY A 94 -22.61 4.02 17.83
N GLY A 95 -23.31 3.22 17.03
CA GLY A 95 -24.77 3.31 16.90
C GLY A 95 -25.51 2.92 18.18
N THR A 96 -25.00 1.93 18.90
CA THR A 96 -25.53 1.51 20.22
C THR A 96 -25.25 2.58 21.26
N LEU A 97 -24.09 3.20 21.24
CA LEU A 97 -23.72 4.28 22.18
C LEU A 97 -24.55 5.54 22.03
N ILE A 98 -24.98 5.89 20.81
CA ILE A 98 -25.93 6.98 20.59
C ILE A 98 -27.23 6.70 21.32
N LYS A 99 -27.75 5.45 21.29
CA LYS A 99 -28.95 5.07 22.03
C LYS A 99 -28.72 5.16 23.54
N PHE A 100 -27.58 4.67 24.02
CA PHE A 100 -27.21 4.77 25.43
C PHE A 100 -27.13 6.22 25.92
N TYR A 101 -26.63 7.14 25.06
CA TYR A 101 -26.63 8.56 25.39
C TYR A 101 -28.06 9.11 25.60
N TYR A 102 -29.00 8.81 24.70
CA TYR A 102 -30.40 9.22 24.86
C TYR A 102 -31.05 8.54 26.07
N ASP A 103 -30.77 7.27 26.32
CA ASP A 103 -31.27 6.57 27.50
C ASP A 103 -30.74 7.21 28.79
N TYR A 104 -29.45 7.56 28.82
CA TYR A 104 -28.85 8.27 29.94
C TYR A 104 -29.47 9.66 30.16
N THR A 105 -29.67 10.45 29.13
CA THR A 105 -30.25 11.80 29.27
C THR A 105 -31.65 11.75 29.87
N ASN A 106 -32.41 10.65 29.66
CA ASN A 106 -33.75 10.45 30.20
C ASN A 106 -33.76 9.80 31.59
N SER A 107 -32.90 8.80 31.83
CA SER A 107 -32.91 7.98 33.04
C SER A 107 -31.93 8.44 34.12
N ARG A 108 -30.83 9.09 33.72
CA ARG A 108 -29.69 9.42 34.60
C ARG A 108 -29.08 8.17 35.27
N ASP A 109 -29.15 7.00 34.59
CA ASP A 109 -28.59 5.76 35.12
C ASP A 109 -27.05 5.81 35.07
N GLU A 110 -26.42 5.71 36.25
CA GLU A 110 -24.97 5.75 36.42
C GLU A 110 -24.26 4.60 35.67
N LYS A 111 -24.90 3.46 35.46
CA LYS A 111 -24.32 2.34 34.73
C LYS A 111 -24.18 2.68 33.23
N ILE A 112 -25.19 3.34 32.68
CA ILE A 112 -25.13 3.80 31.29
C ILE A 112 -24.07 4.89 31.15
N LEU A 113 -23.98 5.82 32.09
CA LEU A 113 -22.94 6.83 32.10
C LEU A 113 -21.52 6.19 32.10
N HIS A 114 -21.33 5.20 32.97
CA HIS A 114 -20.06 4.48 33.06
C HIS A 114 -19.65 3.83 31.72
N LEU A 115 -20.62 3.21 31.02
CA LEU A 115 -20.35 2.62 29.69
C LEU A 115 -19.96 3.68 28.64
N LEU A 116 -20.62 4.84 28.64
CA LEU A 116 -20.30 5.95 27.75
C LEU A 116 -18.90 6.53 28.03
N LEU A 117 -18.56 6.68 29.30
CA LEU A 117 -17.23 7.18 29.72
C LEU A 117 -16.13 6.16 29.41
N LEU A 118 -16.37 4.86 29.66
CA LEU A 118 -15.43 3.79 29.33
C LEU A 118 -15.12 3.77 27.83
N HIS A 119 -16.16 3.85 26.98
CA HIS A 119 -15.94 3.90 25.53
C HIS A 119 -15.06 5.09 25.12
N ASN A 120 -15.35 6.28 25.64
CA ASN A 120 -14.58 7.49 25.33
C ASN A 120 -13.12 7.38 25.83
N GLU A 121 -12.91 6.83 27.04
CA GLU A 121 -11.58 6.58 27.57
C GLU A 121 -10.80 5.58 26.70
N GLU A 122 -11.42 4.47 26.31
CA GLU A 122 -10.79 3.48 25.42
C GLU A 122 -10.52 4.03 24.03
N ASP A 123 -11.36 4.94 23.49
CA ASP A 123 -11.08 5.62 22.23
C ASP A 123 -9.82 6.50 22.32
N LEU A 124 -9.66 7.23 23.41
CA LEU A 124 -8.48 8.08 23.63
C LEU A 124 -7.20 7.25 23.85
N LEU A 125 -7.27 6.21 24.67
CA LEU A 125 -6.14 5.31 24.94
C LEU A 125 -5.78 4.51 23.68
N GLY A 126 -6.78 4.03 22.96
CA GLY A 126 -6.61 3.30 21.71
C GLY A 126 -5.97 4.15 20.61
N MET A 127 -6.22 5.47 20.59
CA MET A 127 -5.59 6.39 19.67
C MET A 127 -4.07 6.38 19.78
N LEU A 128 -3.54 6.30 21.02
CA LEU A 128 -2.08 6.20 21.25
C LEU A 128 -1.49 4.95 20.60
N LYS A 129 -2.28 3.85 20.59
CA LYS A 129 -1.85 2.61 19.91
C LYS A 129 -1.97 2.73 18.40
N VAL A 130 -3.05 3.30 17.89
CA VAL A 130 -3.29 3.43 16.44
C VAL A 130 -2.28 4.37 15.76
N VAL A 131 -1.69 5.32 16.48
CA VAL A 131 -0.56 6.13 15.97
C VAL A 131 0.60 5.25 15.46
N GLU A 132 0.82 4.08 16.06
CA GLU A 132 1.87 3.15 15.63
C GLU A 132 1.68 2.66 14.18
N MET A 133 0.45 2.73 13.63
CA MET A 133 0.20 2.44 12.22
C MET A 133 0.93 3.37 11.26
N LEU A 134 1.33 4.58 11.70
CA LEU A 134 2.13 5.48 10.89
C LEU A 134 3.52 4.90 10.58
N SER A 135 4.07 4.06 11.47
CA SER A 135 5.36 3.39 11.23
C SER A 135 5.35 2.51 9.98
N PHE A 136 4.21 1.91 9.63
CA PHE A 136 4.08 1.16 8.37
C PHE A 136 4.17 2.10 7.16
N ALA A 137 3.50 3.26 7.23
CA ALA A 137 3.54 4.25 6.16
C ALA A 137 4.95 4.83 6.01
N ASP A 138 5.59 5.18 7.11
CA ASP A 138 6.94 5.74 7.13
C ASP A 138 7.94 4.72 6.61
N PHE A 139 7.87 3.46 7.06
CA PHE A 139 8.75 2.39 6.63
C PHE A 139 8.71 2.18 5.10
N PHE A 140 7.52 2.02 4.52
CA PHE A 140 7.40 1.76 3.08
C PHE A 140 7.69 2.97 2.21
N ASN A 141 7.55 4.19 2.72
CA ASN A 141 7.89 5.43 2.00
C ASN A 141 9.31 5.93 2.34
N SER A 142 10.06 5.21 3.18
CA SER A 142 11.43 5.55 3.53
C SER A 142 12.42 5.26 2.40
N ASP A 143 13.61 5.84 2.50
CA ASP A 143 14.72 5.42 1.66
C ASP A 143 15.20 4.02 2.05
N PHE A 144 15.56 3.23 1.04
CA PHE A 144 16.13 1.90 1.24
C PHE A 144 17.26 1.62 0.26
N ILE A 145 18.21 0.80 0.71
CA ILE A 145 19.42 0.45 -0.03
C ILE A 145 19.48 -1.06 -0.15
N LEU A 146 19.76 -1.56 -1.36
CA LEU A 146 20.02 -2.96 -1.59
C LEU A 146 21.24 -3.39 -0.77
N SER A 147 21.07 -4.36 0.11
CA SER A 147 22.12 -4.89 1.00
C SER A 147 22.66 -6.25 0.57
N ASP A 148 21.82 -7.06 -0.07
CA ASP A 148 22.23 -8.40 -0.54
C ASP A 148 21.30 -8.90 -1.65
N ILE A 149 21.86 -9.75 -2.55
CA ILE A 149 21.10 -10.48 -3.57
C ILE A 149 21.47 -11.95 -3.45
N LYS A 150 20.46 -12.80 -3.25
CA LYS A 150 20.61 -14.26 -3.22
C LYS A 150 19.82 -14.90 -4.33
N LYS A 151 20.43 -15.82 -5.04
CA LYS A 151 19.75 -16.62 -6.06
C LYS A 151 19.92 -18.08 -5.76
N ASN A 152 18.84 -18.82 -5.78
CA ASN A 152 18.86 -20.28 -5.80
C ASN A 152 18.15 -20.78 -7.07
N THR A 153 17.79 -22.06 -7.09
CA THR A 153 17.17 -22.72 -8.25
C THR A 153 15.77 -22.15 -8.58
N ASP A 154 15.02 -21.69 -7.56
CA ASP A 154 13.60 -21.40 -7.69
C ASP A 154 13.26 -19.94 -7.36
N TYR A 155 14.16 -19.24 -6.66
CA TYR A 155 13.91 -17.86 -6.18
C TYR A 155 15.11 -16.95 -6.36
N LEU A 156 14.81 -15.69 -6.67
CA LEU A 156 15.70 -14.55 -6.51
C LEU A 156 15.24 -13.76 -5.27
N THR A 157 16.12 -13.63 -4.29
CA THR A 157 15.83 -12.89 -3.06
C THR A 157 16.64 -11.60 -3.04
N LEU A 158 15.94 -10.47 -2.91
CA LEU A 158 16.50 -9.13 -2.81
C LEU A 158 16.32 -8.66 -1.35
N CYS A 159 17.42 -8.33 -0.68
CA CYS A 159 17.40 -7.84 0.69
C CYS A 159 17.75 -6.36 0.70
N TYR A 160 16.94 -5.56 1.39
CA TYR A 160 17.13 -4.12 1.51
C TYR A 160 17.25 -3.73 2.98
N THR A 161 18.03 -2.68 3.23
CA THR A 161 18.08 -1.98 4.52
C THR A 161 17.34 -0.65 4.34
N CYS A 162 16.31 -0.42 5.14
CA CYS A 162 15.48 0.77 5.15
C CYS A 162 16.02 1.79 6.15
N SER A 163 15.76 3.08 5.94
CA SER A 163 16.13 4.16 6.88
C SER A 163 15.20 4.20 8.08
N GLU A 164 13.96 3.76 7.93
CA GLU A 164 12.98 3.68 8.99
C GLU A 164 12.87 2.27 9.58
N TYR A 165 12.33 2.16 10.78
CA TYR A 165 12.21 0.92 11.54
C TYR A 165 10.75 0.51 11.72
N LEU A 166 10.45 -0.76 11.51
CA LEU A 166 9.13 -1.36 11.70
C LEU A 166 9.17 -2.34 12.88
N ASP A 167 8.49 -2.02 13.97
CA ASP A 167 8.42 -2.87 15.18
C ASP A 167 7.59 -4.15 15.00
N TYR A 168 7.01 -4.32 13.82
CA TYR A 168 6.13 -5.43 13.46
C TYR A 168 6.78 -6.34 12.44
N ASN A 169 6.44 -7.63 12.50
CA ASN A 169 6.76 -8.58 11.43
C ASN A 169 5.60 -8.63 10.45
N LEU A 170 5.86 -8.22 9.22
CA LEU A 170 4.88 -8.24 8.15
C LEU A 170 5.33 -9.20 7.05
N SER A 171 4.45 -10.12 6.67
CA SER A 171 4.63 -11.00 5.51
C SER A 171 3.42 -10.88 4.59
N ILE A 172 3.66 -10.61 3.31
CA ILE A 172 2.62 -10.52 2.28
C ILE A 172 2.94 -11.53 1.19
N GLU A 173 2.00 -12.41 0.90
CA GLU A 173 2.12 -13.44 -0.12
C GLU A 173 1.20 -13.12 -1.32
N ASN A 174 1.81 -12.99 -2.49
CA ASN A 174 1.18 -12.91 -3.80
C ASN A 174 2.05 -13.71 -4.79
N ASP A 175 2.12 -13.28 -6.05
CA ASP A 175 3.07 -13.84 -7.04
C ASP A 175 4.53 -13.66 -6.62
N VAL A 176 4.80 -12.77 -5.67
CA VAL A 176 6.08 -12.50 -5.03
C VAL A 176 5.83 -12.41 -3.52
N PHE A 177 6.79 -12.86 -2.72
CA PHE A 177 6.74 -12.77 -1.26
C PHE A 177 7.48 -11.52 -0.79
N LEU A 178 6.86 -10.79 0.14
CA LEU A 178 7.43 -9.62 0.79
C LEU A 178 7.45 -9.86 2.29
N ASP A 179 8.63 -9.73 2.89
CA ASP A 179 8.82 -9.75 4.34
C ASP A 179 9.44 -8.43 4.79
N ALA A 180 8.87 -7.82 5.83
CA ALA A 180 9.38 -6.59 6.43
C ALA A 180 9.44 -6.72 7.95
N SER A 181 10.58 -6.38 8.55
CA SER A 181 10.79 -6.40 10.00
C SER A 181 12.04 -5.65 10.39
N GLY A 182 11.98 -4.92 11.48
CA GLY A 182 13.08 -4.07 11.88
C GLY A 182 13.35 -3.01 10.81
N ASN A 183 14.58 -2.86 10.39
CA ASN A 183 14.95 -2.03 9.25
C ASN A 183 15.20 -2.84 7.97
N LYS A 184 14.61 -4.04 7.85
CA LYS A 184 14.84 -4.94 6.71
C LYS A 184 13.57 -5.12 5.90
N LEU A 185 13.71 -5.02 4.57
CA LEU A 185 12.72 -5.40 3.59
C LEU A 185 13.31 -6.50 2.71
N THR A 186 12.61 -7.62 2.59
CA THR A 186 13.03 -8.75 1.77
C THR A 186 11.96 -9.04 0.72
N LEU A 187 12.38 -9.15 -0.53
CA LEU A 187 11.53 -9.52 -1.66
C LEU A 187 12.01 -10.87 -2.19
N THR A 188 11.16 -11.88 -2.16
CA THR A 188 11.46 -13.22 -2.69
C THR A 188 10.63 -13.47 -3.94
N ILE A 189 11.29 -13.53 -5.07
CA ILE A 189 10.72 -13.52 -6.43
C ILE A 189 10.87 -14.90 -7.04
N PRO A 190 9.80 -15.61 -7.39
CA PRO A 190 9.86 -16.88 -8.07
C PRO A 190 10.54 -16.75 -9.45
N ILE A 191 11.45 -17.69 -9.75
CA ILE A 191 12.12 -17.79 -11.04
C ILE A 191 11.31 -18.69 -11.95
N LEU A 192 10.83 -18.13 -13.06
CA LEU A 192 10.16 -18.89 -14.12
C LEU A 192 11.21 -19.46 -15.09
N LYS A 193 11.31 -20.79 -15.18
CA LYS A 193 12.10 -21.49 -16.19
C LYS A 193 11.19 -21.88 -17.34
N SER A 194 11.31 -21.21 -18.48
CA SER A 194 10.39 -21.39 -19.59
C SER A 194 11.00 -20.96 -20.92
N GLU A 195 10.38 -21.38 -22.02
CA GLU A 195 10.57 -20.77 -23.32
C GLU A 195 9.61 -19.60 -23.46
N LEU A 196 10.14 -18.38 -23.55
CA LEU A 196 9.36 -17.16 -23.77
C LEU A 196 9.74 -16.47 -25.07
N LYS A 197 8.86 -15.60 -25.55
CA LYS A 197 8.99 -14.87 -26.80
C LYS A 197 9.42 -13.43 -26.56
N PHE A 198 10.43 -12.97 -27.27
CA PHE A 198 10.76 -11.57 -27.42
C PHE A 198 10.21 -11.05 -28.73
N PHE A 199 9.34 -10.04 -28.71
CA PHE A 199 8.65 -9.49 -29.88
C PHE A 199 9.37 -8.23 -30.37
N PHE A 200 9.75 -8.20 -31.65
CA PHE A 200 10.35 -7.03 -32.28
C PHE A 200 9.32 -5.95 -32.58
N GLU A 201 9.59 -4.71 -32.18
CA GLU A 201 8.70 -3.58 -32.45
C GLU A 201 8.63 -3.23 -33.92
N ASN A 202 9.79 -3.27 -34.63
CA ASN A 202 9.93 -3.04 -36.05
C ASN A 202 9.58 -4.28 -36.90
N TYR A 203 8.47 -4.95 -36.57
CA TYR A 203 8.03 -6.20 -37.19
C TYR A 203 8.05 -6.19 -38.71
N LYS A 204 7.92 -5.01 -39.34
CA LYS A 204 7.96 -4.85 -40.82
C LYS A 204 9.29 -5.22 -41.44
N ASP A 205 10.37 -5.26 -40.68
CA ASP A 205 11.72 -5.59 -41.11
C ASP A 205 12.05 -7.06 -41.01
N TYR A 206 11.05 -7.89 -40.68
CA TYR A 206 11.22 -9.30 -40.43
C TYR A 206 10.34 -10.17 -41.36
N TYR A 207 10.83 -11.40 -41.61
CA TYR A 207 10.05 -12.53 -42.12
C TYR A 207 9.84 -13.52 -40.98
N TYR A 208 8.65 -14.09 -40.91
CA TYR A 208 8.31 -15.21 -40.04
C TYR A 208 8.57 -16.52 -40.79
N LEU A 209 9.34 -17.40 -40.20
CA LEU A 209 9.63 -18.75 -40.69
C LEU A 209 8.58 -19.71 -40.14
N THR A 210 7.80 -20.29 -41.04
CA THR A 210 6.60 -21.06 -40.65
C THR A 210 6.89 -22.46 -40.08
N ILE A 211 8.06 -23.02 -40.38
CA ILE A 211 8.50 -24.33 -39.87
C ILE A 211 9.24 -24.14 -38.54
N GLU A 212 10.15 -23.21 -38.50
CA GLU A 212 11.03 -22.95 -37.32
C GLU A 212 10.31 -22.19 -36.24
N ASP A 213 9.18 -21.54 -36.55
CA ASP A 213 8.34 -20.77 -35.64
C ASP A 213 9.07 -19.65 -34.90
N TYR A 214 9.82 -18.83 -35.67
CA TYR A 214 10.42 -17.59 -35.21
C TYR A 214 10.65 -16.59 -36.36
N ALA A 215 11.00 -15.35 -36.07
CA ALA A 215 11.24 -14.33 -37.05
C ALA A 215 12.73 -14.09 -37.31
N VAL A 216 13.08 -13.81 -38.58
CA VAL A 216 14.42 -13.42 -39.01
C VAL A 216 14.36 -12.06 -39.68
N HIS A 217 15.41 -11.24 -39.51
CA HIS A 217 15.52 -9.97 -40.22
C HIS A 217 15.55 -10.20 -41.76
N LYS A 218 14.99 -9.27 -42.52
CA LYS A 218 14.83 -9.40 -43.96
C LYS A 218 16.15 -9.67 -44.69
N SER A 219 17.26 -9.07 -44.24
CA SER A 219 18.59 -9.30 -44.81
C SER A 219 19.03 -10.78 -44.77
N ILE A 220 18.62 -11.52 -43.75
CA ILE A 220 18.88 -12.95 -43.66
C ILE A 220 17.77 -13.75 -44.37
N GLY A 221 16.53 -13.30 -44.18
CA GLY A 221 15.35 -13.97 -44.72
C GLY A 221 15.26 -13.92 -46.25
N GLU A 222 16.03 -13.06 -46.95
CA GLU A 222 16.13 -13.06 -48.43
C GLU A 222 16.66 -14.38 -48.99
N PHE A 223 17.53 -15.05 -48.23
CA PHE A 223 18.14 -16.32 -48.63
C PHE A 223 17.28 -17.55 -48.28
N VAL A 224 16.14 -17.37 -47.63
CA VAL A 224 15.22 -18.45 -47.26
C VAL A 224 14.18 -18.65 -48.33
N ASP A 225 13.80 -19.90 -48.59
CA ASP A 225 12.79 -20.28 -49.59
C ASP A 225 11.45 -19.56 -49.32
N LYS A 226 10.81 -19.09 -50.38
CA LYS A 226 9.55 -18.37 -50.31
C LYS A 226 8.38 -19.20 -49.77
N SER A 227 8.45 -20.54 -49.91
CA SER A 227 7.40 -21.43 -49.44
C SER A 227 7.30 -21.55 -47.92
N VAL A 228 8.41 -21.31 -47.22
CA VAL A 228 8.52 -21.48 -45.77
C VAL A 228 8.62 -20.14 -45.00
N LYS A 229 8.53 -19.00 -45.70
CA LYS A 229 8.54 -17.68 -45.06
C LYS A 229 7.33 -16.84 -45.42
N LYS A 230 6.88 -16.00 -44.46
CA LYS A 230 5.83 -15.00 -44.64
C LYS A 230 6.31 -13.65 -44.09
N LYS A 231 5.72 -12.55 -44.59
CA LYS A 231 5.95 -11.25 -43.94
C LYS A 231 5.51 -11.35 -42.50
N ALA A 232 6.36 -10.92 -41.57
CA ALA A 232 6.02 -10.94 -40.16
C ALA A 232 4.91 -9.92 -39.85
N THR A 233 4.11 -10.23 -38.87
CA THR A 233 3.11 -9.38 -38.25
C THR A 233 3.57 -9.05 -36.83
N ARG A 234 2.89 -8.13 -36.14
CA ARG A 234 3.18 -7.84 -34.73
C ARG A 234 3.16 -9.11 -33.86
N GLN A 235 2.33 -10.09 -34.19
CA GLN A 235 2.16 -11.33 -33.42
C GLN A 235 3.19 -12.42 -33.81
N THR A 236 3.81 -12.33 -34.98
CA THR A 236 4.74 -13.34 -35.49
C THR A 236 6.19 -12.84 -35.60
N ALA A 237 6.44 -11.55 -35.32
CA ALA A 237 7.80 -10.99 -35.31
C ALA A 237 8.47 -11.23 -33.95
N TYR A 238 8.81 -12.48 -33.63
CA TYR A 238 9.45 -12.85 -32.38
C TYR A 238 10.57 -13.86 -32.55
N ILE A 239 11.43 -13.90 -31.54
CA ILE A 239 12.35 -15.00 -31.27
C ILE A 239 11.93 -15.70 -29.99
N LYS A 240 12.25 -16.99 -29.88
CA LYS A 240 12.03 -17.79 -28.69
C LYS A 240 13.35 -17.94 -27.91
N GLN A 241 13.25 -17.93 -26.60
CA GLN A 241 14.42 -18.15 -25.75
C GLN A 241 14.01 -18.98 -24.53
N VAL A 242 14.72 -20.09 -24.30
CA VAL A 242 14.65 -20.86 -23.06
C VAL A 242 15.61 -20.26 -22.08
N ALA A 243 15.09 -19.73 -20.97
CA ALA A 243 15.90 -19.07 -19.96
C ALA A 243 15.19 -19.06 -18.60
N GLU A 244 15.86 -18.46 -17.62
CA GLU A 244 15.30 -18.13 -16.31
C GLU A 244 14.79 -16.67 -16.35
N TYR A 245 13.59 -16.46 -15.87
CA TYR A 245 12.89 -15.18 -15.93
C TYR A 245 12.33 -14.77 -14.57
N ILE A 246 12.25 -13.46 -14.35
CA ILE A 246 11.48 -12.86 -13.24
C ILE A 246 10.38 -11.96 -13.81
N PRO A 247 9.29 -11.69 -13.07
CA PRO A 247 8.25 -10.75 -13.47
C PRO A 247 8.83 -9.37 -13.77
N CYS A 248 8.30 -8.69 -14.79
CA CYS A 248 8.62 -7.30 -15.13
C CYS A 248 7.43 -6.40 -14.82
N PHE A 249 7.59 -5.48 -13.89
CA PHE A 249 6.54 -4.54 -13.48
C PHE A 249 6.68 -3.18 -14.19
N ASP A 250 7.90 -2.70 -14.39
CA ASP A 250 8.20 -1.52 -15.20
C ASP A 250 8.85 -1.92 -16.52
N THR A 251 8.35 -1.36 -17.61
CA THR A 251 8.84 -1.65 -18.97
C THR A 251 9.74 -0.56 -19.54
N GLU A 252 9.85 0.58 -18.86
CA GLU A 252 10.66 1.71 -19.36
C GLU A 252 12.15 1.52 -19.04
N SER A 253 12.45 0.91 -17.90
CA SER A 253 13.83 0.64 -17.46
C SER A 253 14.46 -0.62 -18.08
N VAL A 254 13.70 -1.41 -18.87
CA VAL A 254 14.16 -2.71 -19.41
C VAL A 254 14.10 -2.73 -20.92
N SER A 255 15.25 -2.99 -21.56
CA SER A 255 15.37 -3.01 -23.03
C SER A 255 14.73 -4.23 -23.70
N GLU A 256 14.64 -5.37 -23.01
CA GLU A 256 14.11 -6.61 -23.55
C GLU A 256 13.06 -7.23 -22.63
N ILE A 257 11.81 -7.21 -23.11
CA ILE A 257 10.65 -7.73 -22.38
C ILE A 257 10.18 -9.02 -23.07
N PHE A 258 10.11 -10.08 -22.29
CA PHE A 258 9.64 -11.39 -22.75
C PHE A 258 8.20 -11.64 -22.34
N LYS A 259 7.46 -12.38 -23.17
CA LYS A 259 6.07 -12.75 -22.95
C LYS A 259 5.81 -14.19 -23.40
N LYS A 260 4.77 -14.84 -22.86
CA LYS A 260 4.28 -16.12 -23.37
C LYS A 260 3.71 -15.95 -24.77
N GLU A 261 2.82 -14.96 -24.94
CA GLU A 261 2.19 -14.60 -26.20
C GLU A 261 2.14 -13.07 -26.36
N TYR A 262 1.98 -12.59 -27.61
CA TYR A 262 1.96 -11.15 -27.91
C TYR A 262 1.00 -10.35 -27.04
N LYS A 263 -0.20 -10.89 -26.77
CA LYS A 263 -1.25 -10.24 -25.97
C LYS A 263 -1.20 -10.58 -24.48
N SER A 264 -0.22 -11.35 -24.03
CA SER A 264 -0.07 -11.65 -22.59
C SER A 264 0.14 -10.38 -21.80
N LYS A 265 -0.59 -10.24 -20.70
CA LYS A 265 -0.43 -9.13 -19.76
C LYS A 265 0.85 -9.27 -18.96
N GLU A 266 1.19 -10.50 -18.60
CA GLU A 266 2.40 -10.86 -17.88
C GLU A 266 3.62 -10.59 -18.74
N LYS A 267 4.59 -9.91 -18.17
CA LYS A 267 5.87 -9.52 -18.76
C LYS A 267 7.00 -10.05 -17.91
N TYR A 268 8.12 -10.37 -18.54
CA TYR A 268 9.24 -11.01 -17.88
C TYR A 268 10.56 -10.44 -18.35
N ILE A 269 11.55 -10.48 -17.44
CA ILE A 269 12.94 -10.10 -17.67
C ILE A 269 13.79 -11.36 -17.62
N ASN A 270 14.70 -11.52 -18.59
CA ASN A 270 15.66 -12.61 -18.59
C ASN A 270 16.76 -12.33 -17.57
N LEU A 271 16.91 -13.22 -16.57
CA LEU A 271 17.90 -13.08 -15.49
C LEU A 271 19.34 -13.04 -16.00
N ALA A 272 19.66 -13.76 -17.10
CA ALA A 272 21.01 -13.77 -17.66
C ALA A 272 21.42 -12.40 -18.25
N LYS A 273 20.46 -11.51 -18.50
CA LYS A 273 20.71 -10.16 -19.04
C LYS A 273 20.77 -9.08 -17.97
N LEU A 274 20.49 -9.42 -16.70
CA LEU A 274 20.55 -8.47 -15.61
C LEU A 274 22.00 -8.31 -15.11
N ASN A 275 22.36 -7.06 -14.87
CA ASN A 275 23.59 -6.74 -14.15
C ASN A 275 23.29 -6.71 -12.64
N PHE A 276 23.67 -7.75 -11.93
CA PHE A 276 23.45 -7.88 -10.48
C PHE A 276 24.22 -6.84 -9.63
N SER A 277 25.11 -6.05 -10.23
CA SER A 277 25.75 -4.91 -9.58
C SER A 277 25.03 -3.58 -9.82
N ASP A 278 23.91 -3.58 -10.55
CA ASP A 278 23.12 -2.38 -10.82
C ASP A 278 22.14 -2.11 -9.68
N ASN A 279 22.62 -1.43 -8.66
CA ASN A 279 21.81 -1.07 -7.49
C ASN A 279 20.64 -0.13 -7.84
N VAL A 280 20.76 0.68 -8.90
CA VAL A 280 19.71 1.59 -9.34
C VAL A 280 18.54 0.78 -9.89
N PHE A 281 18.81 -0.15 -10.80
CA PHE A 281 17.81 -1.05 -11.34
C PHE A 281 17.03 -1.79 -10.24
N PHE A 282 17.75 -2.40 -9.28
CA PHE A 282 17.10 -3.16 -8.23
C PHE A 282 16.32 -2.29 -7.23
N LYS A 283 16.74 -1.04 -7.02
CA LYS A 283 15.95 -0.07 -6.23
C LYS A 283 14.63 0.27 -6.94
N GLU A 284 14.69 0.61 -8.24
CA GLU A 284 13.50 0.89 -9.04
C GLU A 284 12.57 -0.32 -9.15
N TYR A 285 13.13 -1.51 -9.34
CA TYR A 285 12.38 -2.76 -9.37
C TYR A 285 11.60 -2.99 -8.06
N ALA A 286 12.23 -2.74 -6.91
CA ALA A 286 11.56 -2.85 -5.62
C ALA A 286 10.45 -1.79 -5.44
N ILE A 287 10.68 -0.55 -5.87
CA ILE A 287 9.66 0.50 -5.84
C ILE A 287 8.43 0.08 -6.65
N GLU A 288 8.62 -0.44 -7.87
CA GLU A 288 7.51 -0.91 -8.70
C GLU A 288 6.78 -2.09 -8.06
N MET A 289 7.49 -3.00 -7.40
CA MET A 289 6.86 -4.06 -6.62
C MET A 289 6.03 -3.51 -5.46
N LEU A 290 6.56 -2.57 -4.67
CA LEU A 290 5.82 -1.94 -3.58
C LEU A 290 4.55 -1.21 -4.08
N LYS A 291 4.60 -0.61 -5.27
CA LYS A 291 3.42 -0.04 -5.95
C LYS A 291 2.39 -1.12 -6.30
N GLN A 292 2.82 -2.29 -6.82
CA GLN A 292 1.93 -3.40 -7.10
C GLN A 292 1.25 -3.94 -5.84
N PHE A 293 1.98 -3.98 -4.73
CA PHE A 293 1.44 -4.31 -3.42
C PHE A 293 0.57 -3.19 -2.82
N LYS A 294 0.55 -1.99 -3.43
CA LYS A 294 -0.13 -0.78 -2.91
C LYS A 294 0.37 -0.34 -1.53
N LEU A 295 1.64 -0.53 -1.27
CA LEU A 295 2.29 -0.17 -0.02
C LEU A 295 2.83 1.27 -0.03
N LEU A 296 2.90 1.92 -1.19
CA LEU A 296 3.32 3.32 -1.32
C LEU A 296 2.10 4.23 -1.34
N LYS A 297 2.20 5.37 -0.65
CA LYS A 297 1.22 6.45 -0.71
C LYS A 297 1.30 7.08 -2.11
N GLN A 298 0.16 7.16 -2.79
CA GLN A 298 0.04 7.79 -4.12
C GLN A 298 -0.26 9.27 -3.98
#